data_644a316f1835808dcc228362d79bfca6
#
_entry.id   644a316f1835808dcc228362d79bfca6
#
_cell.length_a   1.000
_cell.length_b   1.000
_cell.length_c   1.000
_cell.angle_alpha   90.00
_cell.angle_beta   90.00
_cell.angle_gamma   90.00
#
_symmetry.space_group_name_H-M   'P 1'
#
loop_
_entity.id
_entity.type
_entity.pdbx_description
1 polymer ?
#
loop_
_entity_poly.entity_id
_entity_poly.type
_entity_poly.pdbx_seq_one_letter_code
_entity_poly.pdbx_strand_id
1 'polypeptide(L)'
;MKQKLRSAAALVLVFLLLCGCQGKPLPDGMEEEELLRHGLEAVLLLAGGSYEEVHGLMREDVAAGATVEDIQNLVIEQTDGAGVYKQIESSMVTGQSSSGEEYGVAVFYCEYSKKNVLYRLAFDTNYELIGMEIKKQ
;
A
#
# COMPACT_ATOMS: atom_id res chain seq x y z
N MET A 1 6.99 3.47 -43.72
CA MET A 1 5.64 3.28 -43.19
C MET A 1 5.47 2.06 -42.33
N LYS A 2 5.82 0.89 -42.84
CA LYS A 2 5.71 -0.34 -42.03
C LYS A 2 6.58 -0.34 -40.78
N GLN A 3 7.74 0.28 -40.82
CA GLN A 3 8.64 0.38 -39.68
C GLN A 3 8.07 1.29 -38.60
N LYS A 4 7.41 2.37 -38.98
CA LYS A 4 6.78 3.28 -38.00
C LYS A 4 5.62 2.59 -37.29
N LEU A 5 4.84 1.82 -37.99
CA LEU A 5 3.76 1.02 -37.42
C LEU A 5 4.27 -0.02 -36.44
N ARG A 6 5.38 -0.67 -36.79
CA ARG A 6 6.01 -1.68 -35.91
C ARG A 6 6.53 -1.02 -34.64
N SER A 7 7.17 0.13 -34.77
CA SER A 7 7.68 0.87 -33.61
C SER A 7 6.56 1.32 -32.70
N ALA A 8 5.47 1.80 -33.26
CA ALA A 8 4.31 2.21 -32.49
C ALA A 8 3.66 1.03 -31.78
N ALA A 9 3.55 -0.13 -32.46
CA ALA A 9 3.03 -1.34 -31.85
C ALA A 9 3.92 -1.85 -30.71
N ALA A 10 5.24 -1.79 -30.89
CA ALA A 10 6.18 -2.18 -29.87
C ALA A 10 6.10 -1.25 -28.65
N LEU A 11 5.93 0.05 -28.88
CA LEU A 11 5.79 1.03 -27.80
C LEU A 11 4.51 0.78 -27.01
N VAL A 12 3.40 0.53 -27.70
CA VAL A 12 2.13 0.20 -27.04
C VAL A 12 2.24 -1.07 -26.23
N LEU A 13 2.93 -2.08 -26.74
CA LEU A 13 3.14 -3.33 -26.03
C LEU A 13 3.93 -3.13 -24.74
N VAL A 14 4.99 -2.32 -24.78
CA VAL A 14 5.80 -1.99 -23.60
C VAL A 14 4.94 -1.26 -22.56
N PHE A 15 4.11 -0.33 -23.00
CA PHE A 15 3.20 0.38 -22.13
C PHE A 15 2.22 -0.57 -21.44
N LEU A 16 1.65 -1.51 -22.15
CA LEU A 16 0.75 -2.51 -21.59
C LEU A 16 1.46 -3.40 -20.56
N LEU A 17 2.71 -3.75 -20.80
CA LEU A 17 3.50 -4.51 -19.83
C LEU A 17 3.74 -3.72 -18.57
N LEU A 18 4.02 -2.43 -18.67
CA LEU A 18 4.19 -1.57 -17.52
C LEU A 18 2.90 -1.47 -16.70
N CYS A 19 1.76 -1.33 -17.37
CA CYS A 19 0.46 -1.33 -16.71
C CYS A 19 0.20 -2.64 -15.99
N GLY A 20 0.55 -3.78 -16.59
CA GLY A 20 0.44 -5.09 -15.97
C GLY A 20 1.31 -5.26 -14.74
N CYS A 21 2.50 -4.65 -14.74
CA CYS A 21 3.41 -4.67 -13.60
C CYS A 21 2.95 -3.76 -12.46
N GLN A 22 2.18 -2.72 -12.76
CA GLN A 22 1.68 -1.76 -11.77
C GLN A 22 0.44 -2.22 -11.02
N GLY A 23 -0.12 -3.37 -11.41
CA GLY A 23 -1.27 -3.94 -10.76
C GLY A 23 -2.58 -3.71 -11.50
N LYS A 24 -3.67 -4.03 -10.83
CA LYS A 24 -5.01 -4.01 -11.39
C LYS A 24 -5.71 -2.67 -11.13
N PRO A 25 -6.76 -2.34 -11.92
CA PRO A 25 -7.57 -1.16 -11.61
C PRO A 25 -8.19 -1.25 -10.23
N LEU A 26 -8.42 -0.11 -9.62
CA LEU A 26 -9.13 -0.05 -8.34
C LEU A 26 -10.58 -0.50 -8.50
N PRO A 27 -11.21 -1.01 -7.43
CA PRO A 27 -12.65 -1.28 -7.43
C PRO A 27 -13.46 -0.04 -7.80
N ASP A 28 -14.65 -0.26 -8.36
CA ASP A 28 -15.56 0.83 -8.70
C ASP A 28 -15.85 1.69 -7.47
N GLY A 29 -15.78 3.00 -7.65
CA GLY A 29 -16.04 3.96 -6.58
C GLY A 29 -14.83 4.32 -5.73
N MET A 30 -13.71 3.61 -5.87
CA MET A 30 -12.47 3.98 -5.19
C MET A 30 -11.64 4.88 -6.09
N GLU A 31 -11.08 5.93 -5.50
CA GLU A 31 -10.21 6.87 -6.20
C GLU A 31 -8.77 6.74 -5.69
N GLU A 32 -7.83 6.80 -6.61
CA GLU A 32 -6.41 6.68 -6.30
C GLU A 32 -5.96 7.71 -5.27
N GLU A 33 -6.36 8.96 -5.48
CA GLU A 33 -5.97 10.07 -4.60
C GLU A 33 -6.49 9.87 -3.18
N GLU A 34 -7.73 9.42 -3.03
CA GLU A 34 -8.32 9.12 -1.73
C GLU A 34 -7.63 7.94 -1.06
N LEU A 35 -7.35 6.89 -1.82
CA LEU A 35 -6.66 5.72 -1.30
C LEU A 35 -5.26 6.08 -0.80
N LEU A 36 -4.53 6.88 -1.56
CA LEU A 36 -3.20 7.33 -1.15
C LEU A 36 -3.27 8.21 0.10
N ARG A 37 -4.29 9.03 0.23
CA ARG A 37 -4.48 9.89 1.39
C ARG A 37 -4.71 9.04 2.66
N HIS A 38 -5.58 8.06 2.58
CA HIS A 38 -5.85 7.15 3.69
C HIS A 38 -4.61 6.31 4.03
N GLY A 39 -3.92 5.84 3.00
CA GLY A 39 -2.69 5.07 3.17
C GLY A 39 -1.59 5.88 3.84
N LEU A 40 -1.39 7.12 3.40
CA LEU A 40 -0.39 8.00 3.99
C LEU A 40 -0.66 8.25 5.47
N GLU A 41 -1.91 8.50 5.82
CA GLU A 41 -2.31 8.66 7.22
C GLU A 41 -1.89 7.44 8.04
N ALA A 42 -2.21 6.25 7.56
CA ALA A 42 -1.87 5.01 8.26
C ALA A 42 -0.35 4.82 8.40
N VAL A 43 0.42 5.09 7.33
CA VAL A 43 1.89 4.98 7.38
C VAL A 43 2.48 5.92 8.41
N LEU A 44 2.03 7.17 8.45
CA LEU A 44 2.56 8.15 9.40
C LEU A 44 2.22 7.78 10.84
N LEU A 45 1.03 7.24 11.07
CA LEU A 45 0.64 6.75 12.38
C LEU A 45 1.49 5.55 12.80
N LEU A 46 1.72 4.60 11.89
CA LEU A 46 2.55 3.42 12.15
C LEU A 46 4.00 3.82 12.44
N ALA A 47 4.56 4.67 11.61
CA ALA A 47 5.95 5.13 11.77
C ALA A 47 6.12 5.97 13.03
N GLY A 48 5.08 6.67 13.44
CA GLY A 48 5.08 7.51 14.65
C GLY A 48 4.72 6.79 15.93
N GLY A 49 4.38 5.51 15.87
CA GLY A 49 4.05 4.73 17.06
C GLY A 49 2.62 4.93 17.60
N SER A 50 1.74 5.52 16.80
CA SER A 50 0.35 5.77 17.18
C SER A 50 -0.55 4.56 16.86
N TYR A 51 -0.26 3.44 17.52
CA TYR A 51 -0.89 2.16 17.19
C TYR A 51 -2.37 2.07 17.54
N GLU A 52 -2.81 2.76 18.59
CA GLU A 52 -4.23 2.83 18.94
C GLU A 52 -5.03 3.50 17.82
N GLU A 53 -4.49 4.57 17.26
CA GLU A 53 -5.15 5.30 16.18
C GLU A 53 -5.22 4.44 14.92
N VAL A 54 -4.17 3.67 14.63
CA VAL A 54 -4.19 2.71 13.51
C VAL A 54 -5.27 1.66 13.72
N HIS A 55 -5.39 1.13 14.92
CA HIS A 55 -6.43 0.17 15.26
C HIS A 55 -7.83 0.77 15.02
N GLY A 56 -8.00 2.06 15.32
CA GLY A 56 -9.24 2.79 15.07
C GLY A 56 -9.58 2.99 13.59
N LEU A 57 -8.59 2.87 12.70
CA LEU A 57 -8.82 2.93 11.25
C LEU A 57 -9.31 1.59 10.69
N MET A 58 -9.17 0.51 11.43
CA MET A 58 -9.51 -0.83 10.98
C MET A 58 -11.02 -1.03 10.90
N ARG A 59 -11.44 -1.79 9.89
CA ARG A 59 -12.83 -2.24 9.81
C ARG A 59 -13.14 -3.09 11.05
N GLU A 60 -14.36 -3.02 11.54
CA GLU A 60 -14.76 -3.62 12.80
C GLU A 60 -14.42 -5.10 12.93
N ASP A 61 -14.69 -5.88 11.90
CA ASP A 61 -14.40 -7.32 11.89
C ASP A 61 -12.90 -7.63 11.93
N VAL A 62 -12.09 -6.79 11.28
CA VAL A 62 -10.63 -6.92 11.30
C VAL A 62 -10.07 -6.50 12.65
N ALA A 63 -10.57 -5.39 13.20
CA ALA A 63 -10.15 -4.90 14.51
C ALA A 63 -10.46 -5.90 15.64
N ALA A 64 -11.52 -6.67 15.49
CA ALA A 64 -11.89 -7.69 16.46
C ALA A 64 -10.86 -8.84 16.52
N GLY A 65 -10.12 -9.06 15.42
CA GLY A 65 -9.11 -10.13 15.34
C GLY A 65 -7.66 -9.67 15.54
N ALA A 66 -7.45 -8.37 15.73
CA ALA A 66 -6.10 -7.82 15.87
C ALA A 66 -6.09 -6.76 16.98
N THR A 67 -5.16 -6.90 17.93
CA THR A 67 -5.06 -5.95 19.04
C THR A 67 -4.07 -4.83 18.71
N VAL A 68 -4.11 -3.77 19.50
CA VAL A 68 -3.11 -2.69 19.43
C VAL A 68 -1.72 -3.27 19.63
N GLU A 69 -1.56 -4.21 20.54
CA GLU A 69 -0.28 -4.88 20.80
C GLU A 69 0.20 -5.66 19.57
N ASP A 70 -0.71 -6.33 18.86
CA ASP A 70 -0.34 -7.05 17.62
C ASP A 70 0.23 -6.10 16.58
N ILE A 71 -0.36 -4.92 16.43
CA ILE A 71 0.12 -3.89 15.50
C ILE A 71 1.51 -3.41 15.92
N GLN A 72 1.67 -3.11 17.20
CA GLN A 72 2.95 -2.66 17.76
C GLN A 72 4.04 -3.69 17.51
N ASN A 73 3.77 -4.95 17.81
CA ASN A 73 4.74 -6.04 17.62
C ASN A 73 5.11 -6.20 16.14
N LEU A 74 4.14 -6.11 15.24
CA LEU A 74 4.41 -6.18 13.81
C LEU A 74 5.36 -5.08 13.37
N VAL A 75 5.08 -3.83 13.76
CA VAL A 75 5.92 -2.69 13.38
C VAL A 75 7.33 -2.85 13.95
N ILE A 76 7.45 -3.17 15.23
CA ILE A 76 8.74 -3.31 15.91
C ILE A 76 9.56 -4.41 15.23
N GLU A 77 8.98 -5.57 14.99
CA GLU A 77 9.69 -6.69 14.37
C GLU A 77 10.12 -6.38 12.94
N GLN A 78 9.21 -5.79 12.14
CA GLN A 78 9.47 -5.58 10.73
C GLN A 78 10.34 -4.37 10.43
N THR A 79 10.46 -3.42 11.36
CA THR A 79 11.32 -2.25 11.19
C THR A 79 12.60 -2.33 12.02
N ASP A 80 12.82 -3.42 12.71
CA ASP A 80 14.02 -3.61 13.53
C ASP A 80 15.29 -3.45 12.66
N GLY A 81 16.20 -2.61 13.11
CA GLY A 81 17.44 -2.34 12.39
C GLY A 81 17.32 -1.38 11.21
N ALA A 82 16.11 -0.91 10.89
CA ALA A 82 15.93 0.06 9.81
C ALA A 82 16.33 1.49 10.20
N GLY A 83 16.30 1.78 11.49
CA GLY A 83 16.59 3.11 11.99
C GLY A 83 15.34 3.97 12.11
N VAL A 84 15.48 5.25 11.80
CA VAL A 84 14.41 6.24 11.97
C VAL A 84 13.78 6.57 10.62
N TYR A 85 12.45 6.69 10.61
CA TYR A 85 11.71 7.13 9.44
C TYR A 85 12.19 8.52 8.98
N LYS A 86 12.40 8.68 7.68
CA LYS A 86 12.81 9.95 7.07
C LYS A 86 11.73 10.54 6.18
N GLN A 87 11.31 9.79 5.16
CA GLN A 87 10.37 10.31 4.17
C GLN A 87 9.80 9.18 3.31
N ILE A 88 8.73 9.48 2.60
CA ILE A 88 8.20 8.61 1.56
C ILE A 88 8.96 8.90 0.26
N GLU A 89 9.54 7.87 -0.34
CA GLU A 89 10.25 8.01 -1.62
C GLU A 89 9.31 7.85 -2.81
N SER A 90 8.40 6.87 -2.73
CA SER A 90 7.44 6.63 -3.81
C SER A 90 6.22 5.91 -3.28
N SER A 91 5.15 5.97 -4.05
CA SER A 91 3.90 5.29 -3.72
C SER A 91 3.20 4.82 -4.98
N MET A 92 2.35 3.82 -4.82
CA MET A 92 1.51 3.31 -5.91
C MET A 92 0.24 2.69 -5.32
N VAL A 93 -0.75 2.51 -6.17
CA VAL A 93 -2.00 1.84 -5.78
C VAL A 93 -2.27 0.68 -6.73
N THR A 94 -3.00 -0.31 -6.24
CA THR A 94 -3.45 -1.43 -7.07
C THR A 94 -4.78 -1.95 -6.52
N GLY A 95 -5.63 -2.44 -7.41
CA GLY A 95 -6.84 -3.16 -7.03
C GLY A 95 -6.53 -4.62 -6.79
N GLN A 96 -7.25 -5.24 -5.88
CA GLN A 96 -7.13 -6.64 -5.54
C GLN A 96 -8.50 -7.23 -5.24
N SER A 97 -8.60 -8.54 -5.25
CA SER A 97 -9.79 -9.22 -4.78
C SER A 97 -9.40 -10.49 -4.04
N SER A 98 -10.14 -10.82 -3.00
CA SER A 98 -9.92 -12.02 -2.19
C SER A 98 -11.25 -12.49 -1.63
N SER A 99 -11.58 -13.76 -1.80
CA SER A 99 -12.81 -14.37 -1.29
C SER A 99 -14.07 -13.60 -1.68
N GLY A 100 -14.10 -13.06 -2.91
CA GLY A 100 -15.22 -12.30 -3.42
C GLY A 100 -15.29 -10.84 -2.99
N GLU A 101 -14.39 -10.40 -2.17
CA GLU A 101 -14.31 -8.99 -1.77
C GLU A 101 -13.25 -8.26 -2.61
N GLU A 102 -13.64 -7.13 -3.21
CA GLU A 102 -12.72 -6.26 -3.92
C GLU A 102 -12.21 -5.16 -2.98
N TYR A 103 -10.93 -4.83 -3.09
CA TYR A 103 -10.31 -3.82 -2.23
C TYR A 103 -9.17 -3.12 -2.94
N GLY A 104 -8.74 -2.02 -2.39
CA GLY A 104 -7.59 -1.27 -2.89
C GLY A 104 -6.40 -1.41 -1.97
N VAL A 105 -5.21 -1.44 -2.56
CA VAL A 105 -3.95 -1.51 -1.83
C VAL A 105 -3.12 -0.28 -2.16
N ALA A 106 -2.66 0.41 -1.13
CA ALA A 106 -1.70 1.52 -1.25
C ALA A 106 -0.34 1.00 -0.79
N VAL A 107 0.68 1.22 -1.61
CA VAL A 107 2.05 0.78 -1.34
C VAL A 107 2.93 2.01 -1.20
N PHE A 108 3.70 2.07 -0.12
CA PHE A 108 4.60 3.18 0.15
C PHE A 108 6.02 2.66 0.36
N TYR A 109 6.96 3.19 -0.42
CA TYR A 109 8.38 2.93 -0.21
C TYR A 109 8.93 4.07 0.62
N CYS A 110 9.37 3.76 1.82
CA CYS A 110 9.81 4.76 2.79
C CYS A 110 11.31 4.68 3.03
N GLU A 111 11.94 5.83 3.06
CA GLU A 111 13.33 5.94 3.46
C GLU A 111 13.41 5.98 4.98
N TYR A 112 14.22 5.10 5.56
CA TYR A 112 14.62 5.14 6.96
C TYR A 112 16.12 5.42 7.02
N SER A 113 16.63 5.75 8.18
CA SER A 113 18.02 6.19 8.31
C SER A 113 19.05 5.11 7.97
N LYS A 114 18.70 3.83 8.07
CA LYS A 114 19.62 2.72 7.81
C LYS A 114 19.17 1.82 6.66
N LYS A 115 17.90 1.54 6.53
CA LYS A 115 17.33 0.70 5.47
C LYS A 115 15.97 1.24 5.09
N ASN A 116 15.54 0.94 3.87
CA ASN A 116 14.19 1.32 3.44
C ASN A 116 13.16 0.34 4.00
N VAL A 117 11.93 0.81 4.14
CA VAL A 117 10.81 0.00 4.62
C VAL A 117 9.65 0.16 3.65
N LEU A 118 9.05 -0.95 3.27
CA LEU A 118 7.87 -0.98 2.43
C LEU A 118 6.64 -1.18 3.30
N TYR A 119 5.63 -0.35 3.09
CA TYR A 119 4.31 -0.49 3.72
C TYR A 119 3.28 -0.80 2.64
N ARG A 120 2.55 -1.89 2.80
CA ARG A 120 1.40 -2.23 1.96
C ARG A 120 0.16 -2.21 2.83
N LEU A 121 -0.79 -1.38 2.47
CA LEU A 121 -2.00 -1.18 3.25
C LEU A 121 -3.22 -1.45 2.39
N ALA A 122 -4.08 -2.34 2.85
CA ALA A 122 -5.29 -2.71 2.15
C ALA A 122 -6.49 -2.03 2.79
N PHE A 123 -7.35 -1.46 1.94
CA PHE A 123 -8.56 -0.76 2.36
C PHE A 123 -9.75 -1.30 1.58
N ASP A 124 -10.88 -1.47 2.26
CA ASP A 124 -12.12 -1.85 1.57
C ASP A 124 -12.67 -0.66 0.77
N THR A 125 -13.79 -0.86 0.08
CA THR A 125 -14.36 0.20 -0.75
C THR A 125 -14.92 1.39 0.03
N ASN A 126 -15.00 1.29 1.35
CA ASN A 126 -15.34 2.39 2.25
C ASN A 126 -14.09 3.04 2.86
N TYR A 127 -12.91 2.68 2.37
CA TYR A 127 -11.61 3.16 2.88
C TYR A 127 -11.37 2.79 4.35
N GLU A 128 -11.94 1.70 4.81
CA GLU A 128 -11.60 1.15 6.11
C GLU A 128 -10.42 0.18 5.96
N LEU A 129 -9.48 0.25 6.88
CA LEU A 129 -8.26 -0.57 6.83
C LEU A 129 -8.61 -2.04 7.10
N ILE A 130 -8.22 -2.92 6.18
CA ILE A 130 -8.49 -4.37 6.30
C ILE A 130 -7.23 -5.23 6.32
N GLY A 131 -6.06 -4.66 6.07
CA GLY A 131 -4.83 -5.43 6.13
C GLY A 131 -3.60 -4.56 6.01
N MET A 132 -2.48 -5.08 6.47
CA MET A 132 -1.20 -4.40 6.34
C MET A 132 -0.06 -5.40 6.25
N GLU A 133 0.95 -5.03 5.49
CA GLU A 133 2.20 -5.74 5.38
C GLU A 133 3.32 -4.73 5.48
N ILE A 134 4.33 -5.02 6.29
CA ILE A 134 5.47 -4.14 6.49
C ILE A 134 6.72 -4.98 6.25
N LYS A 135 7.61 -4.48 5.39
CA LYS A 135 8.83 -5.20 5.02
C LYS A 135 10.03 -4.27 5.03
N LYS A 136 11.05 -4.67 5.75
CA LYS A 136 12.36 -4.03 5.65
C LYS A 136 13.03 -4.47 4.35
N GLN A 137 13.56 -3.55 3.63
CA GLN A 137 14.18 -3.80 2.33
C GLN A 137 15.68 -4.04 2.43
#